data_693979b4a36009f4e124af6c257d8c99
#
_entry.id   693979b4a36009f4e124af6c257d8c99
#
_cell.length_a   1.000
_cell.length_b   1.000
_cell.length_c   1.000
_cell.angle_alpha   90.00
_cell.angle_beta   90.00
_cell.angle_gamma   90.00
#
_symmetry.space_group_name_H-M   'P 1'
#
loop_
_entity.id
_entity.type
_entity.pdbx_description
1 polymer ?
#
loop_
_entity_poly.entity_id
_entity_poly.type
_entity_poly.pdbx_seq_one_letter_code
_entity_poly.pdbx_strand_id
1 'polypeptide(L)'
;MQTISVINTKGGTGKSTITTNLATALAQEGKKVMLIDTDGRQQSAMSFAQIRADANELASISAVSLPYKTLFKDIQSYNNFDYIVIDAGAGDGEVVRSAIFCGTYGMVLIPVQPSGYDLWATQDTLELIEACRQIVDINKAYIMLNRMPSNKQVKMVSDVRESVNELAEQYNIKILSTEFVDRVAFKEAICIGRNVNEYKEVEKDKSIKASLELSDLVKEIKNILQKQEE
;
A
#
# COMPACT_ATOMS: atom_id res chain seq x y z
N MET A 1 -3.25 3.18 17.48
CA MET A 1 -3.52 2.39 16.25
C MET A 1 -3.60 3.34 15.07
N GLN A 2 -2.87 3.07 13.99
CA GLN A 2 -2.92 3.81 12.71
C GLN A 2 -3.23 2.83 11.59
N THR A 3 -4.10 3.21 10.66
CA THR A 3 -4.42 2.35 9.51
C THR A 3 -3.74 2.86 8.23
N ILE A 4 -3.35 1.93 7.37
CA ILE A 4 -2.82 2.22 6.03
C ILE A 4 -3.59 1.33 5.05
N SER A 5 -4.59 1.89 4.39
CA SER A 5 -5.41 1.16 3.42
C SER A 5 -4.85 1.34 2.01
N VAL A 6 -4.34 0.28 1.40
CA VAL A 6 -3.78 0.32 0.04
C VAL A 6 -4.87 -0.09 -0.96
N ILE A 7 -5.34 0.88 -1.72
CA ILE A 7 -6.55 0.79 -2.54
C ILE A 7 -6.25 1.10 -4.01
N ASN A 8 -6.79 0.30 -4.89
CA ASN A 8 -6.97 0.63 -6.31
C ASN A 8 -8.02 -0.33 -6.89
N THR A 9 -8.98 0.20 -7.64
CA THR A 9 -10.06 -0.59 -8.25
C THR A 9 -9.55 -1.62 -9.24
N LYS A 10 -8.37 -1.35 -9.84
CA LYS A 10 -7.71 -2.27 -10.78
C LYS A 10 -6.89 -3.33 -10.06
N GLY A 11 -6.93 -4.55 -10.59
CA GLY A 11 -6.04 -5.63 -10.20
C GLY A 11 -4.62 -5.42 -10.74
N GLY A 12 -3.60 -5.96 -10.05
CA GLY A 12 -2.21 -5.96 -10.52
C GLY A 12 -1.43 -4.66 -10.32
N THR A 13 -1.99 -3.62 -9.71
CA THR A 13 -1.32 -2.32 -9.48
C THR A 13 -0.20 -2.38 -8.42
N GLY A 14 -0.04 -3.52 -7.74
CA GLY A 14 1.02 -3.74 -6.75
C GLY A 14 0.57 -3.52 -5.30
N LYS A 15 -0.73 -3.48 -5.02
CA LYS A 15 -1.28 -3.34 -3.66
C LYS A 15 -0.64 -4.32 -2.68
N SER A 16 -0.73 -5.62 -2.95
CA SER A 16 -0.17 -6.67 -2.08
C SER A 16 1.35 -6.57 -1.93
N THR A 17 2.07 -6.15 -2.97
CA THR A 17 3.52 -5.92 -2.90
C THR A 17 3.84 -4.79 -1.92
N ILE A 18 3.11 -3.69 -1.99
CA ILE A 18 3.31 -2.54 -1.11
C ILE A 18 2.90 -2.89 0.32
N THR A 19 1.73 -3.51 0.52
CA THR A 19 1.20 -3.84 1.85
C THR A 19 2.11 -4.80 2.61
N THR A 20 2.59 -5.86 1.96
CA THR A 20 3.47 -6.85 2.59
C THR A 20 4.84 -6.27 2.94
N ASN A 21 5.45 -5.49 2.02
CA ASN A 21 6.71 -4.81 2.29
C ASN A 21 6.57 -3.79 3.43
N LEU A 22 5.50 -2.97 3.42
CA LEU A 22 5.27 -1.95 4.42
C LEU A 22 4.98 -2.55 5.81
N ALA A 23 4.10 -3.56 5.89
CA ALA A 23 3.77 -4.22 7.15
C ALA A 23 5.00 -4.84 7.82
N THR A 24 5.81 -5.54 7.03
CA THR A 24 7.01 -6.20 7.56
C THR A 24 8.15 -5.23 7.86
N ALA A 25 8.28 -4.13 7.11
CA ALA A 25 9.26 -3.08 7.44
C ALA A 25 8.90 -2.36 8.76
N LEU A 26 7.62 -2.09 9.00
CA LEU A 26 7.16 -1.54 10.28
C LEU A 26 7.39 -2.52 11.44
N ALA A 27 7.19 -3.82 11.21
CA ALA A 27 7.48 -4.85 12.21
C ALA A 27 8.98 -4.95 12.52
N GLN A 28 9.88 -4.78 11.54
CA GLN A 28 11.33 -4.69 11.76
C GLN A 28 11.73 -3.50 12.67
N GLU A 29 10.93 -2.43 12.66
CA GLU A 29 11.12 -1.31 13.60
C GLU A 29 10.53 -1.57 15.00
N GLY A 30 10.12 -2.81 15.30
CA GLY A 30 9.57 -3.21 16.60
C GLY A 30 8.10 -2.81 16.80
N LYS A 31 7.37 -2.45 15.75
CA LYS A 31 5.95 -2.13 15.82
C LYS A 31 5.09 -3.39 15.82
N LYS A 32 3.99 -3.37 16.56
CA LYS A 32 2.96 -4.41 16.49
C LYS A 32 2.09 -4.15 15.25
N VAL A 33 2.20 -5.02 14.25
CA VAL A 33 1.54 -4.83 12.96
C VAL A 33 0.55 -5.94 12.68
N MET A 34 -0.66 -5.54 12.26
CA MET A 34 -1.68 -6.41 11.67
C MET A 34 -1.72 -6.18 10.16
N LEU A 35 -1.61 -7.24 9.39
CA LEU A 35 -1.85 -7.25 7.95
C LEU A 35 -3.24 -7.83 7.69
N ILE A 36 -4.11 -7.08 7.03
CA ILE A 36 -5.46 -7.52 6.68
C ILE A 36 -5.55 -7.68 5.16
N ASP A 37 -5.90 -8.90 4.72
CA ASP A 37 -6.19 -9.20 3.32
C ASP A 37 -7.71 -9.20 3.11
N THR A 38 -8.21 -8.36 2.23
CA THR A 38 -9.65 -8.29 1.93
C THR A 38 -10.02 -8.96 0.61
N ASP A 39 -9.06 -9.52 -0.13
CA ASP A 39 -9.33 -10.30 -1.34
C ASP A 39 -9.64 -11.76 -0.98
N GLY A 40 -10.93 -12.08 -0.89
CA GLY A 40 -11.39 -13.43 -0.54
C GLY A 40 -11.04 -14.52 -1.57
N ARG A 41 -10.55 -14.13 -2.77
CA ARG A 41 -10.20 -15.06 -3.85
C ARG A 41 -8.71 -15.25 -4.02
N GLN A 42 -7.96 -14.17 -4.19
CA GLN A 42 -6.51 -14.26 -4.47
C GLN A 42 -5.68 -14.43 -3.20
N GLN A 43 -6.06 -13.80 -2.10
CA GLN A 43 -5.40 -13.90 -0.78
C GLN A 43 -3.88 -13.77 -0.84
N SER A 44 -3.39 -12.81 -1.66
CA SER A 44 -1.96 -12.65 -1.92
C SER A 44 -1.16 -12.27 -0.67
N ALA A 45 -1.72 -11.41 0.17
CA ALA A 45 -1.07 -11.01 1.42
C ALA A 45 -1.09 -12.14 2.45
N MET A 46 -2.13 -12.97 2.48
CA MET A 46 -2.18 -14.16 3.33
C MET A 46 -1.18 -15.22 2.90
N SER A 47 -1.04 -15.48 1.58
CA SER A 47 -0.04 -16.41 1.06
C SER A 47 1.39 -15.98 1.44
N PHE A 48 1.69 -14.68 1.32
CA PHE A 48 2.96 -14.13 1.80
C PHE A 48 3.16 -14.34 3.30
N ALA A 49 2.15 -14.08 4.11
CA ALA A 49 2.23 -14.23 5.57
C ALA A 49 2.46 -15.70 5.97
N GLN A 50 1.89 -16.67 5.26
CA GLN A 50 2.14 -18.11 5.48
C GLN A 50 3.59 -18.47 5.19
N ILE A 51 4.15 -18.05 4.03
CA ILE A 51 5.57 -18.28 3.70
C ILE A 51 6.48 -17.66 4.76
N ARG A 52 6.15 -16.44 5.21
CA ARG A 52 6.92 -15.75 6.24
C ARG A 52 6.90 -16.44 7.59
N ALA A 53 5.79 -17.07 7.97
CA ALA A 53 5.65 -17.73 9.25
C ALA A 53 6.64 -18.91 9.46
N ASP A 54 7.15 -19.49 8.36
CA ASP A 54 8.15 -20.55 8.40
C ASP A 54 9.59 -20.02 8.67
N ALA A 55 9.79 -18.71 8.58
CA ALA A 55 11.08 -18.04 8.77
C ALA A 55 11.16 -17.45 10.19
N ASN A 56 11.56 -18.26 11.18
CA ASN A 56 11.59 -17.88 12.60
C ASN A 56 12.50 -16.71 12.96
N GLU A 57 13.47 -16.37 12.11
CA GLU A 57 14.43 -15.28 12.31
C GLU A 57 13.86 -13.90 11.93
N LEU A 58 12.73 -13.85 11.25
CA LEU A 58 12.14 -12.59 10.77
C LEU A 58 11.19 -11.98 11.79
N ALA A 59 11.09 -10.64 11.77
CA ALA A 59 10.13 -9.93 12.60
C ALA A 59 8.70 -10.42 12.30
N SER A 60 7.97 -10.83 13.33
CA SER A 60 6.61 -11.38 13.18
C SER A 60 5.60 -10.29 12.85
N ILE A 61 4.62 -10.65 12.04
CA ILE A 61 3.40 -9.87 11.79
C ILE A 61 2.19 -10.76 12.11
N SER A 62 1.12 -10.15 12.57
CA SER A 62 -0.18 -10.83 12.60
C SER A 62 -0.86 -10.65 11.24
N ALA A 63 -1.47 -11.69 10.70
CA ALA A 63 -2.18 -11.61 9.42
C ALA A 63 -3.55 -12.26 9.50
N VAL A 64 -4.55 -11.65 8.86
CA VAL A 64 -5.92 -12.16 8.82
C VAL A 64 -6.58 -11.84 7.49
N SER A 65 -7.42 -12.76 7.01
CA SER A 65 -8.30 -12.51 5.85
C SER A 65 -9.66 -12.03 6.35
N LEU A 66 -10.05 -10.81 5.95
CA LEU A 66 -11.33 -10.19 6.31
C LEU A 66 -12.04 -9.63 5.06
N PRO A 67 -12.54 -10.49 4.17
CA PRO A 67 -13.23 -10.06 2.95
C PRO A 67 -14.70 -9.67 3.24
N TYR A 68 -14.91 -8.88 4.30
CA TYR A 68 -16.24 -8.55 4.79
C TYR A 68 -16.49 -7.03 4.75
N LYS A 69 -17.71 -6.65 4.37
CA LYS A 69 -18.16 -5.25 4.39
C LYS A 69 -18.19 -4.62 5.78
N THR A 70 -18.11 -5.44 6.82
CA THR A 70 -18.07 -5.00 8.23
C THR A 70 -16.70 -4.57 8.70
N LEU A 71 -15.64 -4.70 7.86
CA LEU A 71 -14.25 -4.40 8.21
C LEU A 71 -14.09 -3.07 8.96
N PHE A 72 -14.75 -2.00 8.50
CA PHE A 72 -14.67 -0.69 9.16
C PHE A 72 -15.19 -0.70 10.60
N LYS A 73 -16.19 -1.52 10.90
CA LYS A 73 -16.70 -1.69 12.27
C LYS A 73 -15.76 -2.57 13.10
N ASP A 74 -15.25 -3.62 12.47
CA ASP A 74 -14.49 -4.65 13.16
C ASP A 74 -13.06 -4.16 13.48
N ILE A 75 -12.52 -3.20 12.70
CA ILE A 75 -11.14 -2.73 12.83
C ILE A 75 -10.82 -2.15 14.21
N GLN A 76 -11.79 -1.57 14.89
CA GLN A 76 -11.61 -1.02 16.24
C GLN A 76 -11.30 -2.08 17.28
N SER A 77 -11.67 -3.34 17.05
CA SER A 77 -11.32 -4.45 17.94
C SER A 77 -9.83 -4.80 17.94
N TYR A 78 -9.07 -4.30 16.94
CA TYR A 78 -7.63 -4.49 16.80
C TYR A 78 -6.80 -3.31 17.36
N ASN A 79 -7.33 -2.58 18.33
CA ASN A 79 -6.70 -1.37 18.90
C ASN A 79 -5.38 -1.62 19.64
N ASN A 80 -5.02 -2.88 19.88
CA ASN A 80 -3.76 -3.32 20.49
C ASN A 80 -2.57 -3.35 19.50
N PHE A 81 -2.80 -3.10 18.21
CA PHE A 81 -1.77 -2.95 17.21
C PHE A 81 -1.36 -1.47 17.05
N ASP A 82 -0.08 -1.23 16.75
CA ASP A 82 0.41 0.11 16.41
C ASP A 82 -0.07 0.50 15.01
N TYR A 83 0.05 -0.44 14.06
CA TYR A 83 -0.35 -0.27 12.67
C TYR A 83 -1.23 -1.42 12.18
N ILE A 84 -2.21 -1.07 11.36
CA ILE A 84 -3.00 -2.02 10.58
C ILE A 84 -2.82 -1.67 9.11
N VAL A 85 -2.19 -2.58 8.34
CA VAL A 85 -1.99 -2.42 6.90
C VAL A 85 -3.02 -3.28 6.18
N ILE A 86 -3.82 -2.65 5.33
CA ILE A 86 -4.95 -3.30 4.66
C ILE A 86 -4.63 -3.46 3.17
N ASP A 87 -4.57 -4.70 2.72
CA ASP A 87 -4.49 -5.08 1.30
C ASP A 87 -5.90 -5.18 0.74
N ALA A 88 -6.35 -4.15 0.04
CA ALA A 88 -7.68 -4.15 -0.52
C ALA A 88 -7.77 -5.02 -1.79
N GLY A 89 -8.85 -5.77 -1.92
CA GLY A 89 -9.20 -6.42 -3.17
C GLY A 89 -9.40 -5.42 -4.31
N ALA A 90 -9.47 -5.91 -5.54
CA ALA A 90 -9.82 -5.07 -6.70
C ALA A 90 -11.35 -4.83 -6.77
N GLY A 91 -11.75 -3.78 -7.50
CA GLY A 91 -13.16 -3.43 -7.72
C GLY A 91 -13.64 -2.27 -6.86
N ASP A 92 -14.94 -2.07 -6.81
CA ASP A 92 -15.63 -0.94 -6.17
C ASP A 92 -16.70 -1.36 -5.16
N GLY A 93 -16.72 -2.64 -4.81
CA GLY A 93 -17.70 -3.26 -3.94
C GLY A 93 -17.66 -2.77 -2.48
N GLU A 94 -18.65 -3.21 -1.69
CA GLU A 94 -18.80 -2.80 -0.28
C GLU A 94 -17.56 -3.11 0.59
N VAL A 95 -16.81 -4.16 0.27
CA VAL A 95 -15.58 -4.53 0.98
C VAL A 95 -14.48 -3.49 0.73
N VAL A 96 -14.31 -3.05 -0.54
CA VAL A 96 -13.33 -2.01 -0.89
C VAL A 96 -13.71 -0.68 -0.25
N ARG A 97 -15.00 -0.30 -0.28
CA ARG A 97 -15.50 0.90 0.43
C ARG A 97 -15.21 0.83 1.93
N SER A 98 -15.44 -0.32 2.54
CA SER A 98 -15.13 -0.54 3.96
C SER A 98 -13.64 -0.39 4.26
N ALA A 99 -12.76 -0.86 3.36
CA ALA A 99 -11.31 -0.66 3.47
C ALA A 99 -10.92 0.83 3.29
N ILE A 100 -11.60 1.57 2.40
CA ILE A 100 -11.41 3.03 2.25
C ILE A 100 -11.82 3.75 3.53
N PHE A 101 -12.94 3.39 4.14
CA PHE A 101 -13.41 3.99 5.40
C PHE A 101 -12.41 3.82 6.54
N CYS A 102 -11.66 2.72 6.56
CA CYS A 102 -10.58 2.54 7.54
C CYS A 102 -9.49 3.62 7.46
N GLY A 103 -9.34 4.29 6.32
CA GLY A 103 -8.43 5.42 6.14
C GLY A 103 -8.70 6.59 7.09
N THR A 104 -9.91 6.71 7.66
CA THR A 104 -10.25 7.67 8.72
C THR A 104 -9.32 7.55 9.95
N TYR A 105 -8.84 6.35 10.26
CA TYR A 105 -7.94 6.11 11.39
C TYR A 105 -6.45 6.24 11.02
N GLY A 106 -6.15 6.72 9.82
CA GLY A 106 -4.77 6.86 9.34
C GLY A 106 -4.69 7.43 7.95
N MET A 107 -4.54 6.59 6.91
CA MET A 107 -4.43 7.04 5.52
C MET A 107 -4.93 6.03 4.49
N VAL A 108 -5.25 6.55 3.32
CA VAL A 108 -5.46 5.76 2.08
C VAL A 108 -4.25 5.97 1.16
N LEU A 109 -3.70 4.89 0.66
CA LEU A 109 -2.58 4.88 -0.30
C LEU A 109 -3.05 4.28 -1.62
N ILE A 110 -2.83 5.00 -2.73
CA ILE A 110 -3.33 4.64 -4.06
C ILE A 110 -2.12 4.38 -4.97
N PRO A 111 -1.70 3.12 -5.17
CA PRO A 111 -0.61 2.80 -6.10
C PRO A 111 -1.05 2.95 -7.55
N VAL A 112 -0.27 3.70 -8.34
CA VAL A 112 -0.51 3.96 -9.76
C VAL A 112 0.70 3.53 -10.58
N GLN A 113 0.47 2.75 -11.64
CA GLN A 113 1.52 2.34 -12.58
C GLN A 113 1.54 3.25 -13.82
N PRO A 114 2.68 3.34 -14.53
CA PRO A 114 2.83 4.21 -15.67
C PRO A 114 2.22 3.60 -16.94
N SER A 115 0.89 3.48 -17.00
CA SER A 115 0.18 3.09 -18.21
C SER A 115 -1.16 3.84 -18.34
N GLY A 116 -1.64 4.06 -19.57
CA GLY A 116 -2.93 4.71 -19.82
C GLY A 116 -4.11 3.99 -19.14
N TYR A 117 -4.11 2.66 -19.15
CA TYR A 117 -5.15 1.86 -18.46
C TYR A 117 -5.11 2.03 -16.94
N ASP A 118 -3.93 2.28 -16.37
CA ASP A 118 -3.81 2.53 -14.93
C ASP A 118 -4.29 3.93 -14.57
N LEU A 119 -4.10 4.92 -15.43
CA LEU A 119 -4.64 6.27 -15.23
C LEU A 119 -6.15 6.29 -15.18
N TRP A 120 -6.84 5.58 -16.11
CA TRP A 120 -8.31 5.46 -16.07
C TRP A 120 -8.81 4.78 -14.80
N ALA A 121 -8.19 3.66 -14.41
CA ALA A 121 -8.54 2.98 -13.17
C ALA A 121 -8.21 3.82 -11.92
N THR A 122 -7.22 4.72 -12.01
CA THR A 122 -6.93 5.67 -10.95
C THR A 122 -8.06 6.68 -10.82
N GLN A 123 -8.58 7.21 -11.91
CA GLN A 123 -9.75 8.10 -11.88
C GLN A 123 -10.93 7.42 -11.21
N ASP A 124 -11.29 6.18 -11.60
CA ASP A 124 -12.37 5.41 -10.97
C ASP A 124 -12.14 5.26 -9.45
N THR A 125 -10.88 5.03 -9.05
CA THR A 125 -10.50 4.91 -7.64
C THR A 125 -10.69 6.23 -6.89
N LEU A 126 -10.32 7.36 -7.49
CA LEU A 126 -10.46 8.69 -6.91
C LEU A 126 -11.94 9.09 -6.76
N GLU A 127 -12.76 8.79 -7.76
CA GLU A 127 -14.22 8.97 -7.70
C GLU A 127 -14.84 8.15 -6.56
N LEU A 128 -14.37 6.92 -6.38
CA LEU A 128 -14.82 6.07 -5.27
C LEU A 128 -14.43 6.65 -3.90
N ILE A 129 -13.21 7.20 -3.77
CA ILE A 129 -12.75 7.86 -2.55
C ILE A 129 -13.60 9.12 -2.27
N GLU A 130 -13.88 9.94 -3.29
CA GLU A 130 -14.76 11.10 -3.13
C GLU A 130 -16.15 10.71 -2.67
N ALA A 131 -16.75 9.66 -3.23
CA ALA A 131 -18.02 9.13 -2.74
C ALA A 131 -17.93 8.67 -1.27
N CYS A 132 -16.82 8.09 -0.86
CA CYS A 132 -16.58 7.70 0.54
C CYS A 132 -16.40 8.90 1.47
N ARG A 133 -15.77 9.98 1.02
CA ARG A 133 -15.58 11.25 1.76
C ARG A 133 -16.90 11.92 2.14
N GLN A 134 -17.98 11.65 1.40
CA GLN A 134 -19.32 12.14 1.77
C GLN A 134 -19.92 11.43 3.01
N ILE A 135 -19.30 10.31 3.44
CA ILE A 135 -19.81 9.47 4.53
C ILE A 135 -18.90 9.52 5.75
N VAL A 136 -17.59 9.52 5.53
CA VAL A 136 -16.55 9.52 6.58
C VAL A 136 -15.44 10.49 6.23
N ASP A 137 -14.77 10.98 7.25
CA ASP A 137 -13.66 11.93 7.09
C ASP A 137 -12.36 11.21 6.69
N ILE A 138 -11.95 11.37 5.41
CA ILE A 138 -10.71 10.79 4.87
C ILE A 138 -9.78 11.95 4.46
N ASN A 139 -9.02 12.45 5.41
CA ASN A 139 -8.15 13.61 5.21
C ASN A 139 -6.81 13.27 4.58
N LYS A 140 -6.32 12.04 4.78
CA LYS A 140 -5.02 11.58 4.32
C LYS A 140 -5.15 10.53 3.22
N ALA A 141 -5.41 10.97 1.99
CA ALA A 141 -5.36 10.14 0.79
C ALA A 141 -4.18 10.56 -0.09
N TYR A 142 -3.38 9.58 -0.53
CA TYR A 142 -2.15 9.84 -1.27
C TYR A 142 -2.01 8.90 -2.46
N ILE A 143 -1.62 9.44 -3.61
CA ILE A 143 -1.18 8.65 -4.77
C ILE A 143 0.28 8.30 -4.59
N MET A 144 0.65 7.07 -4.92
CA MET A 144 2.02 6.58 -4.97
C MET A 144 2.34 6.03 -6.37
N LEU A 145 3.35 6.57 -7.01
CA LEU A 145 3.85 6.02 -8.27
C LEU A 145 4.56 4.69 -8.02
N ASN A 146 4.10 3.65 -8.70
CA ASN A 146 4.58 2.27 -8.52
C ASN A 146 5.00 1.66 -9.86
N ARG A 147 5.99 0.77 -9.82
CA ARG A 147 6.58 0.12 -11.01
C ARG A 147 7.03 1.11 -12.08
N MET A 148 7.58 2.22 -11.64
CA MET A 148 8.13 3.23 -12.56
C MET A 148 9.32 2.66 -13.33
N PRO A 149 9.49 2.98 -14.62
CA PRO A 149 10.69 2.61 -15.36
C PRO A 149 11.94 3.17 -14.71
N SER A 150 13.02 2.40 -14.71
CA SER A 150 14.33 2.87 -14.20
C SER A 150 14.92 4.01 -15.02
N ASN A 151 14.59 4.08 -16.31
CA ASN A 151 14.96 5.20 -17.17
C ASN A 151 13.89 6.29 -17.12
N LYS A 152 14.19 7.39 -16.40
CA LYS A 152 13.29 8.54 -16.23
C LYS A 152 13.14 9.40 -17.49
N GLN A 153 13.98 9.21 -18.51
CA GLN A 153 13.93 10.01 -19.74
C GLN A 153 12.93 9.46 -20.77
N VAL A 154 12.24 8.37 -20.46
CA VAL A 154 11.19 7.86 -21.34
C VAL A 154 10.02 8.83 -21.34
N LYS A 155 9.62 9.32 -22.51
CA LYS A 155 8.51 10.29 -22.67
C LYS A 155 7.23 9.84 -21.91
N MET A 156 6.91 8.56 -21.96
CA MET A 156 5.77 8.00 -21.22
C MET A 156 5.82 8.30 -19.71
N VAL A 157 7.00 8.41 -19.10
CA VAL A 157 7.14 8.73 -17.67
C VAL A 157 6.72 10.16 -17.38
N SER A 158 7.11 11.12 -18.24
CA SER A 158 6.68 12.51 -18.09
C SER A 158 5.18 12.67 -18.31
N ASP A 159 4.65 12.03 -19.35
CA ASP A 159 3.23 12.10 -19.69
C ASP A 159 2.35 11.54 -18.58
N VAL A 160 2.76 10.40 -17.98
CA VAL A 160 2.06 9.81 -16.82
C VAL A 160 2.11 10.71 -15.58
N ARG A 161 3.28 11.31 -15.29
CA ARG A 161 3.40 12.23 -14.15
C ARG A 161 2.50 13.44 -14.31
N GLU A 162 2.43 14.01 -15.51
CA GLU A 162 1.55 15.13 -15.82
C GLU A 162 0.10 14.75 -15.59
N SER A 163 -0.37 13.63 -16.16
CA SER A 163 -1.74 13.13 -15.97
C SER A 163 -2.07 12.81 -14.51
N VAL A 164 -1.11 12.24 -13.76
CA VAL A 164 -1.30 11.97 -12.32
C VAL A 164 -1.40 13.26 -11.52
N ASN A 165 -0.62 14.30 -11.87
CA ASN A 165 -0.70 15.62 -11.23
C ASN A 165 -2.06 16.26 -11.49
N GLU A 166 -2.57 16.24 -12.74
CA GLU A 166 -3.89 16.74 -13.08
C GLU A 166 -5.00 16.05 -12.28
N LEU A 167 -4.97 14.71 -12.18
CA LEU A 167 -5.91 13.97 -11.36
C LEU A 167 -5.79 14.31 -9.87
N ALA A 168 -4.57 14.43 -9.35
CA ALA A 168 -4.31 14.77 -7.96
C ALA A 168 -4.88 16.17 -7.61
N GLU A 169 -4.71 17.15 -8.48
CA GLU A 169 -5.28 18.50 -8.34
C GLU A 169 -6.82 18.45 -8.41
N GLN A 170 -7.38 17.75 -9.42
CA GLN A 170 -8.83 17.65 -9.60
C GLN A 170 -9.55 17.07 -8.38
N TYR A 171 -8.97 16.05 -7.72
CA TYR A 171 -9.57 15.37 -6.57
C TYR A 171 -9.01 15.83 -5.22
N ASN A 172 -8.22 16.89 -5.19
CA ASN A 172 -7.55 17.39 -3.98
C ASN A 172 -6.85 16.27 -3.19
N ILE A 173 -6.06 15.46 -3.90
CA ILE A 173 -5.27 14.36 -3.34
C ILE A 173 -3.80 14.63 -3.55
N LYS A 174 -2.96 14.33 -2.54
CA LYS A 174 -1.53 14.55 -2.62
C LYS A 174 -0.82 13.35 -3.25
N ILE A 175 0.35 13.61 -3.85
CA ILE A 175 1.22 12.56 -4.37
C ILE A 175 2.39 12.39 -3.41
N LEU A 176 2.75 11.15 -3.08
CA LEU A 176 3.96 10.86 -2.31
C LEU A 176 5.21 11.25 -3.11
N SER A 177 6.24 11.70 -2.40
CA SER A 177 7.55 11.94 -3.00
C SER A 177 8.27 10.63 -3.33
N THR A 178 8.00 9.59 -2.57
CA THR A 178 8.56 8.25 -2.76
C THR A 178 7.82 7.50 -3.86
N GLU A 179 8.58 6.90 -4.77
CA GLU A 179 8.09 6.01 -5.84
C GLU A 179 8.81 4.68 -5.81
N PHE A 180 8.16 3.60 -6.24
CA PHE A 180 8.81 2.32 -6.49
C PHE A 180 9.12 2.16 -7.97
N VAL A 181 10.36 1.84 -8.28
CA VAL A 181 10.79 1.44 -9.61
C VAL A 181 10.46 -0.04 -9.84
N ASP A 182 10.18 -0.46 -11.08
CA ASP A 182 9.98 -1.89 -11.41
C ASP A 182 11.29 -2.65 -11.24
N ARG A 183 11.46 -3.26 -10.07
CA ARG A 183 12.65 -4.04 -9.70
C ARG A 183 12.29 -5.48 -9.45
N VAL A 184 13.10 -6.36 -9.95
CA VAL A 184 12.98 -7.82 -9.72
C VAL A 184 13.03 -8.16 -8.23
N ALA A 185 13.82 -7.40 -7.44
CA ALA A 185 13.95 -7.61 -6.00
C ALA A 185 12.61 -7.62 -5.25
N PHE A 186 11.63 -6.77 -5.62
CA PHE A 186 10.30 -6.81 -5.02
C PHE A 186 9.56 -8.14 -5.27
N LYS A 187 9.76 -8.73 -6.46
CA LYS A 187 9.12 -10.00 -6.85
C LYS A 187 9.80 -11.18 -6.17
N GLU A 188 11.13 -11.20 -6.16
CA GLU A 188 11.92 -12.28 -5.56
C GLU A 188 11.79 -12.32 -4.03
N ALA A 189 11.83 -11.16 -3.37
CA ALA A 189 11.69 -11.06 -1.91
C ALA A 189 10.36 -11.67 -1.42
N ILE A 190 9.26 -11.35 -2.08
CA ILE A 190 7.92 -11.85 -1.72
C ILE A 190 7.87 -13.38 -1.82
N CYS A 191 8.53 -14.00 -2.81
CA CYS A 191 8.51 -15.45 -2.98
C CYS A 191 9.11 -16.22 -1.79
N ILE A 192 9.92 -15.57 -0.96
CA ILE A 192 10.55 -16.16 0.24
C ILE A 192 10.07 -15.51 1.55
N GLY A 193 8.92 -14.84 1.53
CA GLY A 193 8.31 -14.23 2.71
C GLY A 193 9.08 -13.04 3.30
N ARG A 194 9.96 -12.40 2.52
CA ARG A 194 10.78 -11.27 2.95
C ARG A 194 10.29 -9.95 2.32
N ASN A 195 10.53 -8.84 3.00
CA ASN A 195 10.52 -7.54 2.35
C ASN A 195 11.90 -7.26 1.71
N VAL A 196 12.01 -6.20 0.93
CA VAL A 196 13.27 -5.90 0.22
C VAL A 196 14.41 -5.46 1.15
N ASN A 197 14.14 -5.00 2.38
CA ASN A 197 15.18 -4.72 3.38
C ASN A 197 15.81 -6.02 3.88
N GLU A 198 14.99 -7.04 4.15
CA GLU A 198 15.42 -8.37 4.57
C GLU A 198 16.04 -9.13 3.40
N TYR A 199 15.52 -8.97 2.19
CA TYR A 199 16.07 -9.59 0.98
C TYR A 199 17.47 -9.08 0.64
N LYS A 200 17.77 -7.83 0.98
CA LYS A 200 19.11 -7.25 0.86
C LYS A 200 20.19 -8.02 1.64
N GLU A 201 19.83 -8.69 2.71
CA GLU A 201 20.76 -9.52 3.49
C GLU A 201 21.12 -10.81 2.74
N VAL A 202 20.22 -11.27 1.85
CA VAL A 202 20.40 -12.48 1.04
C VAL A 202 21.04 -12.15 -0.32
N GLU A 203 20.56 -11.10 -1.00
CA GLU A 203 20.95 -10.71 -2.36
C GLU A 203 21.27 -9.20 -2.42
N LYS A 204 22.41 -8.82 -1.84
CA LYS A 204 22.79 -7.42 -1.61
C LYS A 204 22.78 -6.57 -2.88
N ASP A 205 23.44 -7.04 -3.93
CA ASP A 205 23.65 -6.20 -5.13
C ASP A 205 22.37 -5.90 -5.91
N LYS A 206 21.38 -6.78 -5.84
CA LYS A 206 20.10 -6.63 -6.55
C LYS A 206 19.09 -5.78 -5.80
N SER A 207 19.21 -5.67 -4.48
CA SER A 207 18.14 -5.15 -3.63
C SER A 207 18.41 -3.81 -2.94
N ILE A 208 19.65 -3.28 -3.00
CA ILE A 208 20.01 -2.01 -2.33
C ILE A 208 19.04 -0.87 -2.68
N LYS A 209 18.77 -0.66 -3.98
CA LYS A 209 17.90 0.44 -4.41
C LYS A 209 16.44 0.22 -3.98
N ALA A 210 15.93 -1.02 -4.07
CA ALA A 210 14.59 -1.35 -3.59
C ALA A 210 14.46 -1.17 -2.07
N SER A 211 15.49 -1.53 -1.32
CA SER A 211 15.55 -1.32 0.14
C SER A 211 15.53 0.16 0.51
N LEU A 212 16.24 1.01 -0.23
CA LEU A 212 16.18 2.46 -0.02
C LEU A 212 14.78 3.02 -0.30
N GLU A 213 14.18 2.63 -1.42
CA GLU A 213 12.81 3.03 -1.78
C GLU A 213 11.78 2.63 -0.71
N LEU A 214 11.89 1.42 -0.15
CA LEU A 214 11.01 0.99 0.95
C LEU A 214 11.26 1.80 2.23
N SER A 215 12.52 2.05 2.58
CA SER A 215 12.88 2.82 3.77
C SER A 215 12.38 4.27 3.68
N ASP A 216 12.48 4.88 2.49
CA ASP A 216 11.95 6.22 2.23
C ASP A 216 10.42 6.24 2.33
N LEU A 217 9.73 5.23 1.79
CA LEU A 217 8.27 5.09 1.91
C LEU A 217 7.82 5.00 3.38
N VAL A 218 8.46 4.14 4.17
CA VAL A 218 8.14 3.99 5.61
C VAL A 218 8.32 5.31 6.34
N LYS A 219 9.42 6.02 6.08
CA LYS A 219 9.71 7.32 6.69
C LYS A 219 8.66 8.37 6.29
N GLU A 220 8.32 8.45 5.00
CA GLU A 220 7.34 9.42 4.50
C GLU A 220 5.95 9.15 5.10
N ILE A 221 5.49 7.91 5.10
CA ILE A 221 4.20 7.51 5.70
C ILE A 221 4.15 7.84 7.20
N LYS A 222 5.21 7.54 7.96
CA LYS A 222 5.27 7.86 9.39
C LYS A 222 5.17 9.37 9.63
N ASN A 223 5.86 10.17 8.83
CA ASN A 223 5.78 11.63 8.92
C ASN A 223 4.37 12.14 8.62
N ILE A 224 3.67 11.57 7.63
CA ILE A 224 2.29 11.92 7.30
C ILE A 224 1.33 11.57 8.44
N LEU A 225 1.49 10.38 9.02
CA LEU A 225 0.63 9.90 10.09
C LEU A 225 0.85 10.64 11.42
N GLN A 226 2.08 11.14 11.67
CA GLN A 226 2.41 11.90 12.87
C GLN A 226 1.99 13.38 12.82
N LYS A 227 1.87 13.96 11.62
CA LYS A 227 1.36 15.32 11.49
C LYS A 227 -0.11 15.35 11.92
N GLN A 228 -0.38 15.97 13.06
CA GLN A 228 -1.73 16.43 13.40
C GLN A 228 -2.10 17.51 12.37
N GLU A 229 -3.33 17.49 11.91
CA GLU A 229 -3.84 18.60 11.09
C GLU A 229 -3.88 19.84 11.99
N GLU A 230 -3.10 20.85 11.62
CA GLU A 230 -3.20 22.19 12.19
C GLU A 230 -4.48 22.88 11.69
#